data_641bf074e6bc639d08dd1c41d312b335
#
_entry.id   641bf074e6bc639d08dd1c41d312b335
#
_cell.length_a   1.000
_cell.length_b   1.000
_cell.length_c   1.000
_cell.angle_alpha   90.00
_cell.angle_beta   90.00
_cell.angle_gamma   90.00
#
_symmetry.space_group_name_H-M   'P 1'
#
loop_
_entity.id
_entity.type
_entity.pdbx_description
1 polymer ?
#
loop_
_entity_poly.entity_id
_entity_poly.type
_entity_poly.pdbx_seq_one_letter_code
_entity_poly.pdbx_strand_id
1 'polypeptide(L)'
;MSKNEFERIKSFFAPLAESFDGALSLKDDAALLSMEVGRELIVTTDTIVKGVHYIGDETPDFIARKLLRVSLSDLAAMGAEPLAYTLNIALPHGTPDNWLEAFSSGLHADQAEFGIHLIGGDSVSTPGPAVLSATLFGTVKTGEAVRRSGASLGDIIFVSGTIGDATFGLSVARQEINADKLDNKILEARYRLPQPRLRLGCCLKEAATAAADISDGLLADLGHITEASACGALINLENIPLSSGVRRLVDEDCDRWEKVLTGGDDYEIVFTARNQSCVADISDKLNLPITPIGRIVSGTAVDILNSRGGAMTFEAAGYKHC
;
A
#
# COMPACT_ATOMS: atom_id res chain seq x y z
N MET A 1 -6.05 37.36 -4.76
CA MET A 1 -5.54 37.25 -3.37
C MET A 1 -5.58 35.77 -3.01
N SER A 2 -4.52 35.23 -2.40
CA SER A 2 -4.55 33.87 -1.91
C SER A 2 -5.54 33.78 -0.74
N LYS A 3 -6.31 32.70 -0.70
CA LYS A 3 -7.23 32.41 0.41
C LYS A 3 -6.44 32.24 1.72
N ASN A 4 -7.01 32.69 2.83
CA ASN A 4 -6.49 32.36 4.16
C ASN A 4 -6.78 30.88 4.50
N GLU A 5 -6.25 30.38 5.61
CA GLU A 5 -6.40 28.99 6.03
C GLU A 5 -7.87 28.55 6.13
N PHE A 6 -8.71 29.31 6.82
CA PHE A 6 -10.14 28.99 6.98
C PHE A 6 -10.91 29.00 5.66
N GLU A 7 -10.57 29.90 4.74
CA GLU A 7 -11.15 29.93 3.40
C GLU A 7 -10.70 28.72 2.58
N ARG A 8 -9.46 28.24 2.75
CA ARG A 8 -8.96 27.01 2.12
C ARG A 8 -9.67 25.78 2.67
N ILE A 9 -9.79 25.66 3.99
CA ILE A 9 -10.54 24.56 4.63
C ILE A 9 -11.97 24.52 4.09
N LYS A 10 -12.66 25.65 4.13
CA LYS A 10 -14.04 25.74 3.64
C LYS A 10 -14.19 25.41 2.15
N SER A 11 -13.22 25.83 1.32
CA SER A 11 -13.35 25.67 -0.14
C SER A 11 -12.92 24.29 -0.65
N PHE A 12 -11.91 23.67 -0.03
CA PHE A 12 -11.25 22.49 -0.57
C PHE A 12 -11.47 21.23 0.29
N PHE A 13 -11.62 21.35 1.60
CA PHE A 13 -11.70 20.20 2.50
C PHE A 13 -13.10 19.99 3.09
N ALA A 14 -13.84 21.05 3.43
CA ALA A 14 -15.19 20.88 3.98
C ALA A 14 -16.13 20.07 3.07
N PRO A 15 -16.12 20.23 1.74
CA PRO A 15 -16.94 19.40 0.86
C PRO A 15 -16.62 17.89 0.94
N LEU A 16 -15.38 17.52 1.24
CA LEU A 16 -14.95 16.12 1.41
C LEU A 16 -15.53 15.47 2.68
N ALA A 17 -15.95 16.27 3.65
CA ALA A 17 -16.47 15.83 4.93
C ALA A 17 -18.02 15.77 4.99
N GLU A 18 -18.73 16.29 3.97
CA GLU A 18 -20.19 16.43 3.99
C GLU A 18 -20.94 15.09 4.06
N SER A 19 -20.33 14.01 3.56
CA SER A 19 -20.97 12.70 3.54
C SER A 19 -20.80 11.89 4.83
N PHE A 20 -20.15 12.45 5.86
CA PHE A 20 -19.90 11.77 7.14
C PHE A 20 -20.37 12.65 8.31
N ASP A 21 -21.49 12.31 8.92
CA ASP A 21 -22.11 13.11 9.99
C ASP A 21 -21.17 13.38 11.16
N GLY A 22 -20.32 12.41 11.52
CA GLY A 22 -19.35 12.53 12.60
C GLY A 22 -18.22 13.52 12.35
N ALA A 23 -18.03 13.98 11.11
CA ALA A 23 -17.06 15.04 10.77
C ALA A 23 -17.53 16.43 11.19
N LEU A 24 -18.83 16.59 11.56
CA LEU A 24 -19.43 17.85 12.03
C LEU A 24 -19.17 19.03 11.09
N SER A 25 -19.06 18.74 9.76
CA SER A 25 -18.74 19.70 8.68
C SER A 25 -17.39 20.42 8.89
N LEU A 26 -16.46 19.83 9.60
CA LEU A 26 -15.16 20.43 10.02
C LEU A 26 -15.31 21.77 10.75
N LYS A 27 -16.36 21.93 11.56
CA LYS A 27 -16.66 23.17 12.30
C LYS A 27 -16.49 23.06 13.80
N ASP A 28 -16.24 21.84 14.29
CA ASP A 28 -16.00 21.53 15.69
C ASP A 28 -14.52 21.22 15.93
N ASP A 29 -14.10 21.18 17.18
CA ASP A 29 -12.70 20.94 17.58
C ASP A 29 -12.25 19.49 17.28
N ALA A 30 -13.20 18.56 17.13
CA ALA A 30 -12.93 17.14 16.87
C ALA A 30 -14.07 16.47 16.14
N ALA A 31 -13.79 15.31 15.55
CA ALA A 31 -14.78 14.44 14.93
C ALA A 31 -15.31 13.37 15.92
N LEU A 32 -16.49 12.84 15.64
CA LEU A 32 -17.10 11.74 16.37
C LEU A 32 -17.04 10.45 15.56
N LEU A 33 -16.41 9.41 16.10
CA LEU A 33 -16.42 8.06 15.55
C LEU A 33 -17.22 7.13 16.46
N SER A 34 -18.38 6.72 16.01
CA SER A 34 -19.21 5.73 16.72
C SER A 34 -18.93 4.35 16.15
N MET A 35 -18.61 3.40 17.04
CA MET A 35 -18.36 2.02 16.66
C MET A 35 -19.59 1.16 16.92
N GLU A 36 -19.94 0.30 15.99
CA GLU A 36 -20.97 -0.71 16.18
C GLU A 36 -20.50 -1.75 17.20
N VAL A 37 -21.43 -2.29 17.99
CA VAL A 37 -21.13 -3.37 18.93
C VAL A 37 -20.65 -4.61 18.15
N GLY A 38 -19.52 -5.20 18.58
CA GLY A 38 -18.92 -6.37 17.92
C GLY A 38 -17.98 -6.02 16.77
N ARG A 39 -17.58 -4.76 16.62
CA ARG A 39 -16.50 -4.34 15.70
C ARG A 39 -15.30 -3.77 16.46
N GLU A 40 -14.14 -3.93 15.90
CA GLU A 40 -12.86 -3.34 16.34
C GLU A 40 -12.44 -2.26 15.36
N LEU A 41 -11.86 -1.18 15.89
CA LEU A 41 -11.27 -0.10 15.10
C LEU A 41 -9.83 -0.48 14.76
N ILE A 42 -9.50 -0.42 13.46
CA ILE A 42 -8.14 -0.53 12.95
C ILE A 42 -7.67 0.88 12.62
N VAL A 43 -6.47 1.22 13.06
CA VAL A 43 -5.88 2.55 12.85
C VAL A 43 -4.51 2.38 12.25
N THR A 44 -4.25 3.09 11.14
CA THR A 44 -2.92 3.20 10.53
C THR A 44 -2.60 4.65 10.22
N THR A 45 -1.33 4.97 10.02
CA THR A 45 -0.88 6.31 9.65
C THR A 45 0.36 6.24 8.78
N ASP A 46 0.32 6.98 7.67
CA ASP A 46 1.46 7.14 6.78
C ASP A 46 1.77 8.60 6.52
N THR A 47 3.02 8.84 6.17
CA THR A 47 3.52 10.15 5.79
C THR A 47 4.30 10.05 4.49
N ILE A 48 3.93 10.86 3.50
CA ILE A 48 4.70 10.98 2.26
C ILE A 48 5.38 12.35 2.19
N VAL A 49 6.65 12.33 1.77
CA VAL A 49 7.51 13.52 1.68
C VAL A 49 7.97 13.69 0.24
N LYS A 50 7.84 14.92 -0.28
CA LYS A 50 8.33 15.26 -1.63
C LYS A 50 9.85 15.01 -1.74
N GLY A 51 10.25 14.32 -2.79
CA GLY A 51 11.65 13.94 -3.05
C GLY A 51 12.10 12.68 -2.31
N VAL A 52 11.25 12.09 -1.45
CA VAL A 52 11.52 10.81 -0.76
C VAL A 52 10.54 9.75 -1.26
N HIS A 53 9.24 9.94 -1.03
CA HIS A 53 8.17 8.97 -1.35
C HIS A 53 7.49 9.25 -2.69
N TYR A 54 7.69 10.42 -3.25
CA TYR A 54 7.28 10.80 -4.59
C TYR A 54 8.27 11.81 -5.17
N ILE A 55 8.45 11.82 -6.48
CA ILE A 55 9.51 12.58 -7.17
C ILE A 55 9.24 14.08 -7.05
N GLY A 56 7.97 14.50 -7.23
CA GLY A 56 7.53 15.89 -7.14
C GLY A 56 7.21 16.53 -8.48
N ASP A 57 7.18 15.76 -9.55
CA ASP A 57 6.64 16.10 -10.87
C ASP A 57 5.20 15.58 -11.06
N GLU A 58 4.69 14.79 -10.10
CA GLU A 58 3.32 14.31 -10.06
C GLU A 58 2.33 15.47 -9.93
N THR A 59 1.18 15.32 -10.57
CA THR A 59 0.07 16.25 -10.39
C THR A 59 -0.50 16.13 -8.97
N PRO A 60 -1.02 17.21 -8.38
CA PRO A 60 -1.48 17.17 -6.98
C PRO A 60 -2.57 16.14 -6.69
N ASP A 61 -3.43 15.85 -7.67
CA ASP A 61 -4.45 14.80 -7.57
C ASP A 61 -3.84 13.40 -7.43
N PHE A 62 -2.76 13.10 -8.17
CA PHE A 62 -2.03 11.83 -8.02
C PHE A 62 -1.34 11.74 -6.67
N ILE A 63 -0.75 12.82 -6.17
CA ILE A 63 -0.13 12.87 -4.84
C ILE A 63 -1.15 12.58 -3.75
N ALA A 64 -2.34 13.20 -3.84
CA ALA A 64 -3.44 12.98 -2.91
C ALA A 64 -3.90 11.51 -2.90
N ARG A 65 -4.07 10.94 -4.10
CA ARG A 65 -4.48 9.55 -4.27
C ARG A 65 -3.39 8.58 -3.79
N LYS A 66 -2.10 8.84 -4.08
CA LYS A 66 -1.01 8.01 -3.57
C LYS A 66 -1.05 8.00 -2.03
N LEU A 67 -1.18 9.16 -1.37
CA LEU A 67 -1.25 9.27 0.08
C LEU A 67 -2.36 8.39 0.69
N LEU A 68 -3.58 8.44 0.15
CA LEU A 68 -4.66 7.60 0.66
C LEU A 68 -4.42 6.11 0.37
N ARG A 69 -3.93 5.77 -0.82
CA ARG A 69 -3.79 4.39 -1.28
C ARG A 69 -2.70 3.60 -0.55
N VAL A 70 -1.60 4.26 -0.14
CA VAL A 70 -0.58 3.61 0.67
C VAL A 70 -1.15 3.20 2.03
N SER A 71 -1.84 4.09 2.72
CA SER A 71 -2.48 3.77 4.01
C SER A 71 -3.68 2.81 3.88
N LEU A 72 -4.42 2.85 2.76
CA LEU A 72 -5.49 1.88 2.47
C LEU A 72 -4.94 0.46 2.29
N SER A 73 -3.67 0.32 1.89
CA SER A 73 -3.00 -0.97 1.77
C SER A 73 -2.82 -1.66 3.12
N ASP A 74 -2.48 -0.91 4.18
CA ASP A 74 -2.45 -1.45 5.55
C ASP A 74 -3.82 -1.99 5.99
N LEU A 75 -4.88 -1.20 5.74
CA LEU A 75 -6.24 -1.64 6.05
C LEU A 75 -6.60 -2.92 5.28
N ALA A 76 -6.19 -3.02 4.02
CA ALA A 76 -6.38 -4.21 3.21
C ALA A 76 -5.64 -5.43 3.79
N ALA A 77 -4.38 -5.28 4.19
CA ALA A 77 -3.59 -6.35 4.80
C ALA A 77 -4.22 -6.90 6.08
N MET A 78 -4.88 -6.03 6.85
CA MET A 78 -5.59 -6.41 8.08
C MET A 78 -7.04 -6.87 7.87
N GLY A 79 -7.53 -6.91 6.64
CA GLY A 79 -8.91 -7.28 6.33
C GLY A 79 -9.96 -6.25 6.74
N ALA A 80 -9.54 -5.00 6.94
CA ALA A 80 -10.40 -3.94 7.41
C ALA A 80 -11.21 -3.27 6.29
N GLU A 81 -12.44 -2.91 6.60
CA GLU A 81 -13.27 -2.05 5.77
C GLU A 81 -12.93 -0.59 6.07
N PRO A 82 -12.55 0.24 5.08
CA PRO A 82 -12.28 1.65 5.31
C PRO A 82 -13.50 2.39 5.89
N LEU A 83 -13.24 3.35 6.78
CA LEU A 83 -14.29 4.15 7.42
C LEU A 83 -14.05 5.65 7.21
N ALA A 84 -12.94 6.15 7.73
CA ALA A 84 -12.65 7.57 7.76
C ALA A 84 -11.15 7.84 7.79
N TYR A 85 -10.75 9.09 7.57
CA TYR A 85 -9.36 9.52 7.73
C TYR A 85 -9.25 10.97 8.21
N THR A 86 -8.14 11.27 8.88
CA THR A 86 -7.67 12.63 9.12
C THR A 86 -6.48 12.93 8.22
N LEU A 87 -6.34 14.20 7.81
CA LEU A 87 -5.32 14.66 6.88
C LEU A 87 -4.50 15.79 7.47
N ASN A 88 -3.19 15.62 7.60
CA ASN A 88 -2.28 16.67 7.99
C ASN A 88 -1.39 17.05 6.80
N ILE A 89 -1.40 18.33 6.43
CA ILE A 89 -0.61 18.85 5.31
C ILE A 89 0.31 19.98 5.77
N ALA A 90 1.61 19.82 5.53
CA ALA A 90 2.60 20.88 5.66
C ALA A 90 3.09 21.24 4.25
N LEU A 91 2.67 22.39 3.75
CA LEU A 91 2.94 22.81 2.38
C LEU A 91 3.98 23.94 2.32
N PRO A 92 4.84 24.00 1.31
CA PRO A 92 5.74 25.12 1.10
C PRO A 92 5.00 26.46 1.07
N HIS A 93 5.63 27.50 1.63
CA HIS A 93 5.09 28.84 1.54
C HIS A 93 4.78 29.24 0.09
N GLY A 94 3.61 29.81 -0.14
CA GLY A 94 3.18 30.26 -1.46
C GLY A 94 2.62 29.16 -2.35
N THR A 95 2.34 27.95 -1.83
CA THR A 95 1.59 26.92 -2.57
C THR A 95 0.27 27.50 -3.08
N PRO A 96 0.03 27.50 -4.39
CA PRO A 96 -1.12 28.19 -4.98
C PRO A 96 -2.44 27.42 -4.74
N ASP A 97 -3.56 28.13 -4.74
CA ASP A 97 -4.87 27.56 -4.46
C ASP A 97 -5.30 26.49 -5.50
N ASN A 98 -4.87 26.61 -6.75
CA ASN A 98 -5.14 25.59 -7.79
C ASN A 98 -4.43 24.25 -7.49
N TRP A 99 -3.32 24.26 -6.75
CA TRP A 99 -2.67 23.03 -6.27
C TRP A 99 -3.59 22.32 -5.27
N LEU A 100 -4.17 23.08 -4.31
CA LEU A 100 -5.11 22.54 -3.32
C LEU A 100 -6.41 22.06 -3.96
N GLU A 101 -6.90 22.76 -4.98
CA GLU A 101 -8.09 22.35 -5.75
C GLU A 101 -7.86 21.00 -6.43
N ALA A 102 -6.72 20.83 -7.12
CA ALA A 102 -6.38 19.56 -7.74
C ALA A 102 -6.14 18.45 -6.69
N PHE A 103 -5.45 18.76 -5.58
CA PHE A 103 -5.21 17.83 -4.48
C PHE A 103 -6.53 17.34 -3.86
N SER A 104 -7.45 18.25 -3.53
CA SER A 104 -8.76 17.90 -2.99
C SER A 104 -9.62 17.10 -3.99
N SER A 105 -9.49 17.37 -5.29
CA SER A 105 -10.14 16.57 -6.33
C SER A 105 -9.64 15.12 -6.34
N GLY A 106 -8.34 14.91 -6.14
CA GLY A 106 -7.75 13.57 -5.99
C GLY A 106 -8.27 12.83 -4.76
N LEU A 107 -8.36 13.53 -3.60
CA LEU A 107 -8.96 12.95 -2.39
C LEU A 107 -10.42 12.56 -2.64
N HIS A 108 -11.21 13.44 -3.27
CA HIS A 108 -12.61 13.17 -3.58
C HIS A 108 -12.79 11.93 -4.46
N ALA A 109 -11.93 11.76 -5.47
CA ALA A 109 -11.96 10.60 -6.35
C ALA A 109 -11.77 9.29 -5.58
N ASP A 110 -10.77 9.23 -4.68
CA ASP A 110 -10.49 8.02 -3.90
C ASP A 110 -11.48 7.84 -2.73
N GLN A 111 -12.05 8.90 -2.18
CA GLN A 111 -13.19 8.78 -1.26
C GLN A 111 -14.39 8.06 -1.93
N ALA A 112 -14.70 8.45 -3.16
CA ALA A 112 -15.77 7.82 -3.92
C ALA A 112 -15.44 6.37 -4.34
N GLU A 113 -14.17 6.09 -4.67
CA GLU A 113 -13.71 4.76 -5.08
C GLU A 113 -13.69 3.76 -3.92
N PHE A 114 -13.25 4.20 -2.73
CA PHE A 114 -12.99 3.31 -1.59
C PHE A 114 -13.98 3.45 -0.43
N GLY A 115 -14.92 4.38 -0.50
CA GLY A 115 -15.92 4.56 0.54
C GLY A 115 -15.34 5.08 1.86
N ILE A 116 -14.28 5.90 1.81
CA ILE A 116 -13.63 6.49 2.98
C ILE A 116 -13.94 7.98 3.06
N HIS A 117 -13.98 8.58 4.25
CA HIS A 117 -14.43 9.95 4.47
C HIS A 117 -13.43 10.79 5.25
N LEU A 118 -13.18 12.03 4.81
CA LEU A 118 -12.41 13.00 5.58
C LEU A 118 -13.21 13.44 6.81
N ILE A 119 -12.58 13.37 8.00
CA ILE A 119 -13.23 13.74 9.25
C ILE A 119 -12.49 14.82 10.03
N GLY A 120 -11.31 15.22 9.61
CA GLY A 120 -10.53 16.26 10.28
C GLY A 120 -9.11 16.35 9.75
N GLY A 121 -8.30 17.16 10.38
CA GLY A 121 -6.88 17.30 10.04
C GLY A 121 -6.33 18.66 10.36
N ASP A 122 -5.13 18.94 9.86
CA ASP A 122 -4.43 20.21 10.05
C ASP A 122 -3.74 20.66 8.77
N SER A 123 -3.61 21.98 8.59
CA SER A 123 -2.98 22.59 7.41
C SER A 123 -2.02 23.69 7.84
N VAL A 124 -0.74 23.40 7.70
CA VAL A 124 0.33 24.33 8.09
C VAL A 124 1.24 24.65 6.91
N SER A 125 2.04 25.69 7.06
CA SER A 125 3.10 26.04 6.10
C SER A 125 4.47 25.61 6.59
N THR A 126 5.34 25.18 5.66
CA THR A 126 6.72 24.80 5.93
C THR A 126 7.71 25.55 5.04
N PRO A 127 8.92 25.86 5.51
CA PRO A 127 10.01 26.35 4.66
C PRO A 127 10.66 25.21 3.83
N GLY A 128 10.40 23.95 4.17
CA GLY A 128 10.94 22.75 3.53
C GLY A 128 10.04 22.18 2.44
N PRO A 129 10.30 20.94 2.02
CA PRO A 129 9.44 20.21 1.08
C PRO A 129 8.04 19.98 1.64
N ALA A 130 7.09 19.66 0.77
CA ALA A 130 5.76 19.24 1.19
C ALA A 130 5.83 17.92 1.98
N VAL A 131 5.14 17.91 3.12
CA VAL A 131 4.96 16.73 3.98
C VAL A 131 3.47 16.52 4.15
N LEU A 132 2.99 15.35 3.81
CA LEU A 132 1.57 15.01 3.81
C LEU A 132 1.38 13.73 4.62
N SER A 133 0.47 13.75 5.58
CA SER A 133 0.23 12.62 6.46
C SER A 133 -1.27 12.33 6.54
N ALA A 134 -1.64 11.05 6.46
CA ALA A 134 -3.00 10.62 6.65
C ALA A 134 -3.06 9.57 7.76
N THR A 135 -4.01 9.70 8.67
CA THR A 135 -4.35 8.66 9.62
C THR A 135 -5.69 8.07 9.22
N LEU A 136 -5.70 6.80 8.88
CA LEU A 136 -6.88 6.09 8.42
C LEU A 136 -7.49 5.23 9.52
N PHE A 137 -8.80 5.19 9.52
CA PHE A 137 -9.62 4.39 10.39
C PHE A 137 -10.40 3.38 9.56
N GLY A 138 -10.25 2.11 9.86
CA GLY A 138 -11.03 1.02 9.29
C GLY A 138 -11.67 0.19 10.38
N THR A 139 -12.55 -0.72 10.00
CA THR A 139 -13.24 -1.59 10.96
C THR A 139 -13.23 -3.04 10.53
N VAL A 140 -13.14 -3.94 11.52
CA VAL A 140 -13.32 -5.39 11.36
C VAL A 140 -14.29 -5.90 12.40
N LYS A 141 -14.85 -7.09 12.24
CA LYS A 141 -15.54 -7.75 13.33
C LYS A 141 -14.53 -8.14 14.40
N THR A 142 -14.97 -8.12 15.67
CA THR A 142 -14.12 -8.46 16.81
C THR A 142 -13.46 -9.83 16.63
N GLY A 143 -12.13 -9.84 16.67
CA GLY A 143 -11.31 -11.05 16.51
C GLY A 143 -11.07 -11.51 15.07
N GLU A 144 -11.57 -10.80 14.05
CA GLU A 144 -11.37 -11.16 12.65
C GLU A 144 -10.22 -10.39 11.96
N ALA A 145 -9.51 -9.51 12.67
CA ALA A 145 -8.37 -8.81 12.11
C ALA A 145 -7.26 -9.79 11.69
N VAL A 146 -6.87 -9.76 10.42
CA VAL A 146 -5.71 -10.50 9.94
C VAL A 146 -4.45 -9.83 10.47
N ARG A 147 -3.48 -10.62 10.92
CA ARG A 147 -2.26 -10.10 11.55
C ARG A 147 -1.03 -10.63 10.82
N ARG A 148 0.11 -10.03 11.05
CA ARG A 148 1.41 -10.58 10.63
C ARG A 148 1.74 -11.88 11.38
N SER A 149 1.20 -12.09 12.57
CA SER A 149 1.37 -13.33 13.37
C SER A 149 0.26 -14.34 13.07
N GLY A 150 0.62 -15.63 13.04
CA GLY A 150 -0.35 -16.73 12.87
C GLY A 150 0.03 -17.74 11.80
N ALA A 151 1.07 -17.45 11.02
CA ALA A 151 1.62 -18.41 10.06
C ALA A 151 2.13 -19.67 10.79
N SER A 152 1.88 -20.84 10.20
CA SER A 152 2.20 -22.13 10.76
C SER A 152 2.98 -22.98 9.78
N LEU A 153 3.79 -23.93 10.28
CA LEU A 153 4.57 -24.82 9.43
C LEU A 153 3.71 -25.53 8.39
N GLY A 154 4.15 -25.46 7.15
CA GLY A 154 3.45 -26.05 6.00
C GLY A 154 2.43 -25.14 5.33
N ASP A 155 2.10 -23.98 5.92
CA ASP A 155 1.26 -22.98 5.26
C ASP A 155 1.90 -22.56 3.94
N ILE A 156 1.07 -22.36 2.93
CA ILE A 156 1.51 -21.89 1.60
C ILE A 156 1.59 -20.37 1.65
N ILE A 157 2.65 -19.81 1.08
CA ILE A 157 2.85 -18.37 0.92
C ILE A 157 2.30 -17.94 -0.43
N PHE A 158 1.44 -16.95 -0.43
CA PHE A 158 0.84 -16.37 -1.63
C PHE A 158 1.17 -14.88 -1.75
N VAL A 159 1.20 -14.39 -2.99
CA VAL A 159 1.19 -12.94 -3.28
C VAL A 159 0.07 -12.61 -4.26
N SER A 160 -0.52 -11.44 -4.11
CA SER A 160 -1.47 -10.89 -5.07
C SER A 160 -0.75 -10.15 -6.20
N GLY A 161 -1.38 -10.06 -7.37
CA GLY A 161 -0.91 -9.26 -8.50
C GLY A 161 0.48 -9.62 -9.01
N THR A 162 1.33 -8.61 -9.22
CA THR A 162 2.70 -8.73 -9.72
C THR A 162 3.67 -7.91 -8.87
N ILE A 163 4.91 -8.39 -8.75
CA ILE A 163 5.94 -7.86 -7.87
C ILE A 163 7.02 -7.12 -8.68
N GLY A 164 7.50 -5.99 -8.14
CA GLY A 164 8.58 -5.18 -8.71
C GLY A 164 8.10 -4.10 -9.70
N ASP A 165 6.82 -4.06 -10.03
CA ASP A 165 6.28 -3.08 -10.98
C ASP A 165 6.52 -1.64 -10.53
N ALA A 166 6.27 -1.33 -9.28
CA ALA A 166 6.42 0.02 -8.75
C ALA A 166 7.89 0.43 -8.66
N THR A 167 8.76 -0.48 -8.23
CA THR A 167 10.21 -0.23 -8.15
C THR A 167 10.81 0.09 -9.51
N PHE A 168 10.47 -0.67 -10.55
CA PHE A 168 10.90 -0.35 -11.92
C PHE A 168 10.16 0.86 -12.48
N GLY A 169 8.91 1.09 -12.05
CA GLY A 169 8.17 2.30 -12.38
C GLY A 169 8.83 3.58 -11.88
N LEU A 170 9.38 3.55 -10.65
CA LEU A 170 10.21 4.63 -10.13
C LEU A 170 11.46 4.85 -10.98
N SER A 171 12.14 3.77 -11.39
CA SER A 171 13.33 3.86 -12.25
C SER A 171 13.00 4.41 -13.64
N VAL A 172 11.83 4.08 -14.21
CA VAL A 172 11.33 4.68 -15.47
C VAL A 172 11.04 6.16 -15.27
N ALA A 173 10.31 6.53 -14.21
CA ALA A 173 9.96 7.91 -13.92
C ALA A 173 11.19 8.80 -13.68
N ARG A 174 12.26 8.23 -13.12
CA ARG A 174 13.57 8.89 -12.98
C ARG A 174 14.44 8.85 -14.22
N GLN A 175 13.98 8.20 -15.30
CA GLN A 175 14.74 8.02 -16.55
C GLN A 175 16.05 7.23 -16.37
N GLU A 176 16.13 6.39 -15.34
CA GLU A 176 17.28 5.51 -15.05
C GLU A 176 17.27 4.28 -15.95
N ILE A 177 16.09 3.82 -16.35
CA ILE A 177 15.87 2.70 -17.28
C ILE A 177 14.86 3.12 -18.35
N ASN A 178 14.92 2.43 -19.48
CA ASN A 178 13.97 2.62 -20.57
C ASN A 178 13.55 1.25 -21.11
N ALA A 179 12.35 0.80 -20.74
CA ALA A 179 11.67 -0.33 -21.35
C ALA A 179 10.93 0.12 -22.62
N ASP A 180 10.14 -0.74 -23.24
CA ASP A 180 9.30 -0.27 -24.33
C ASP A 180 8.22 0.73 -23.84
N LYS A 181 7.67 1.51 -24.79
CA LYS A 181 6.76 2.62 -24.44
C LYS A 181 5.52 2.18 -23.67
N LEU A 182 5.00 0.99 -23.94
CA LEU A 182 3.81 0.48 -23.25
C LEU A 182 4.16 0.04 -21.83
N ASP A 183 5.25 -0.69 -21.66
CA ASP A 183 5.75 -1.12 -20.35
C ASP A 183 6.09 0.08 -19.46
N ASN A 184 6.80 1.08 -19.99
CA ASN A 184 7.10 2.30 -19.24
C ASN A 184 5.83 2.93 -18.68
N LYS A 185 4.77 3.04 -19.47
CA LYS A 185 3.50 3.62 -19.04
C LYS A 185 2.84 2.79 -17.91
N ILE A 186 2.88 1.47 -18.03
CA ILE A 186 2.28 0.57 -17.04
C ILE A 186 3.06 0.61 -15.72
N LEU A 187 4.39 0.46 -15.79
CA LEU A 187 5.27 0.47 -14.62
C LEU A 187 5.20 1.81 -13.88
N GLU A 188 5.29 2.92 -14.62
CA GLU A 188 5.19 4.26 -14.03
C GLU A 188 3.81 4.49 -13.37
N ALA A 189 2.73 3.99 -13.96
CA ALA A 189 1.40 4.08 -13.37
C ALA A 189 1.30 3.30 -12.06
N ARG A 190 1.94 2.13 -11.95
CA ARG A 190 1.99 1.33 -10.71
C ARG A 190 2.71 2.06 -9.59
N TYR A 191 3.83 2.72 -9.88
CA TYR A 191 4.55 3.54 -8.92
C TYR A 191 3.76 4.78 -8.48
N ARG A 192 3.19 5.53 -9.43
CA ARG A 192 2.50 6.79 -9.15
C ARG A 192 1.15 6.60 -8.48
N LEU A 193 0.46 5.51 -8.78
CA LEU A 193 -0.90 5.24 -8.31
C LEU A 193 -1.07 3.76 -7.92
N PRO A 194 -0.59 3.37 -6.71
CA PRO A 194 -0.75 2.01 -6.23
C PRO A 194 -2.22 1.60 -6.12
N GLN A 195 -2.48 0.29 -6.13
CA GLN A 195 -3.82 -0.29 -6.11
C GLN A 195 -4.02 -1.09 -4.82
N PRO A 196 -4.52 -0.49 -3.73
CA PRO A 196 -4.72 -1.18 -2.48
C PRO A 196 -5.72 -2.33 -2.65
N ARG A 197 -5.40 -3.50 -2.09
CA ARG A 197 -6.14 -4.74 -2.30
C ARG A 197 -7.29 -4.92 -1.30
N LEU A 198 -8.08 -3.88 -1.03
CA LEU A 198 -9.16 -3.89 -0.03
C LEU A 198 -10.16 -5.03 -0.24
N ARG A 199 -10.59 -5.30 -1.49
CA ARG A 199 -11.51 -6.41 -1.78
C ARG A 199 -10.90 -7.77 -1.45
N LEU A 200 -9.59 -7.94 -1.67
CA LEU A 200 -8.87 -9.13 -1.25
C LEU A 200 -8.81 -9.19 0.27
N GLY A 201 -8.41 -8.11 0.94
CA GLY A 201 -8.35 -8.03 2.40
C GLY A 201 -9.62 -8.52 3.07
N CYS A 202 -10.78 -8.05 2.61
CA CYS A 202 -12.09 -8.51 3.12
C CYS A 202 -12.32 -10.03 2.99
N CYS A 203 -11.69 -10.69 2.02
CA CYS A 203 -11.78 -12.14 1.84
C CYS A 203 -10.72 -12.90 2.66
N LEU A 204 -9.58 -12.27 2.97
CA LEU A 204 -8.46 -12.93 3.68
C LEU A 204 -8.78 -13.36 5.10
N LYS A 205 -9.67 -12.67 5.78
CA LYS A 205 -10.10 -13.02 7.15
C LYS A 205 -10.63 -14.45 7.29
N GLU A 206 -11.13 -15.07 6.21
CA GLU A 206 -11.63 -16.44 6.18
C GLU A 206 -10.58 -17.45 5.70
N ALA A 207 -9.52 -16.99 5.04
CA ALA A 207 -8.56 -17.86 4.36
C ALA A 207 -7.13 -17.74 4.91
N ALA A 208 -6.69 -16.53 5.24
CA ALA A 208 -5.31 -16.26 5.63
C ALA A 208 -5.04 -16.64 7.10
N THR A 209 -3.84 -17.17 7.33
CA THR A 209 -3.29 -17.39 8.68
C THR A 209 -2.45 -16.19 9.14
N ALA A 210 -1.79 -15.48 8.22
CA ALA A 210 -1.09 -14.22 8.44
C ALA A 210 -1.06 -13.41 7.14
N ALA A 211 -0.94 -12.08 7.23
CA ALA A 211 -0.78 -11.21 6.06
C ALA A 211 0.01 -9.94 6.40
N ALA A 212 0.62 -9.38 5.35
CA ALA A 212 1.19 -8.02 5.31
C ALA A 212 0.99 -7.45 3.90
N ASP A 213 0.94 -6.15 3.76
CA ASP A 213 1.11 -5.52 2.45
C ASP A 213 2.61 -5.43 2.10
N ILE A 214 2.90 -5.22 0.82
CA ILE A 214 4.27 -5.15 0.30
C ILE A 214 4.60 -3.68 0.04
N SER A 215 5.11 -3.01 1.06
CA SER A 215 5.50 -1.60 1.06
C SER A 215 7.01 -1.40 0.96
N ASP A 216 7.78 -2.19 1.70
CA ASP A 216 9.25 -2.12 1.78
C ASP A 216 9.95 -3.16 0.88
N GLY A 217 9.19 -4.07 0.32
CA GLY A 217 9.62 -5.13 -0.57
C GLY A 217 9.27 -6.52 -0.06
N LEU A 218 9.08 -7.45 -0.99
CA LEU A 218 8.57 -8.80 -0.70
C LEU A 218 9.37 -9.50 0.41
N LEU A 219 10.70 -9.38 0.41
CA LEU A 219 11.52 -10.06 1.43
C LEU A 219 11.39 -9.43 2.80
N ALA A 220 11.33 -8.10 2.88
CA ALA A 220 11.17 -7.38 4.14
C ALA A 220 9.82 -7.71 4.77
N ASP A 221 8.74 -7.60 3.99
CA ASP A 221 7.38 -7.76 4.50
C ASP A 221 7.02 -9.21 4.82
N LEU A 222 7.53 -10.18 4.04
CA LEU A 222 7.48 -11.59 4.41
C LEU A 222 8.33 -11.87 5.66
N GLY A 223 9.47 -11.19 5.81
CA GLY A 223 10.31 -11.22 7.01
C GLY A 223 9.54 -10.82 8.26
N HIS A 224 8.71 -9.79 8.19
CA HIS A 224 7.84 -9.38 9.29
C HIS A 224 6.80 -10.45 9.67
N ILE A 225 6.24 -11.17 8.69
CA ILE A 225 5.34 -12.31 8.96
C ILE A 225 6.10 -13.44 9.66
N THR A 226 7.29 -13.81 9.17
CA THR A 226 8.08 -14.89 9.76
C THR A 226 8.56 -14.58 11.17
N GLU A 227 9.00 -13.34 11.42
CA GLU A 227 9.38 -12.86 12.74
C GLU A 227 8.19 -12.89 13.72
N ALA A 228 7.05 -12.31 13.34
CA ALA A 228 5.85 -12.25 14.17
C ALA A 228 5.24 -13.64 14.46
N SER A 229 5.51 -14.62 13.59
CA SER A 229 5.01 -16.00 13.70
C SER A 229 6.06 -16.98 14.24
N ALA A 230 7.28 -16.53 14.54
CA ALA A 230 8.42 -17.35 15.01
C ALA A 230 8.70 -18.55 14.09
N CYS A 231 8.75 -18.33 12.79
CA CYS A 231 8.96 -19.35 11.76
C CYS A 231 9.91 -18.84 10.66
N GLY A 232 10.30 -19.71 9.72
CA GLY A 232 11.01 -19.35 8.51
C GLY A 232 10.12 -19.46 7.28
N ALA A 233 10.60 -18.96 6.16
CA ALA A 233 9.93 -19.08 4.85
C ALA A 233 10.90 -19.62 3.80
N LEU A 234 10.37 -20.41 2.86
CA LEU A 234 11.09 -20.88 1.70
C LEU A 234 10.31 -20.48 0.45
N ILE A 235 10.87 -19.59 -0.37
CA ILE A 235 10.26 -19.10 -1.61
C ILE A 235 10.99 -19.68 -2.82
N ASN A 236 10.23 -19.92 -3.88
CA ASN A 236 10.78 -20.30 -5.19
C ASN A 236 10.78 -19.06 -6.09
N LEU A 237 11.97 -18.61 -6.48
CA LEU A 237 12.18 -17.41 -7.27
C LEU A 237 11.31 -17.38 -8.55
N GLU A 238 11.22 -18.51 -9.24
CA GLU A 238 10.49 -18.62 -10.51
C GLU A 238 8.97 -18.55 -10.37
N ASN A 239 8.46 -18.76 -9.16
CA ASN A 239 7.03 -18.65 -8.88
C ASN A 239 6.61 -17.22 -8.59
N ILE A 240 7.55 -16.29 -8.44
CA ILE A 240 7.21 -14.89 -8.18
C ILE A 240 6.57 -14.29 -9.44
N PRO A 241 5.33 -13.80 -9.33
CA PRO A 241 4.62 -13.26 -10.48
C PRO A 241 5.21 -11.93 -10.90
N LEU A 242 5.62 -11.83 -12.15
CA LEU A 242 6.14 -10.60 -12.76
C LEU A 242 5.21 -10.15 -13.87
N SER A 243 5.05 -8.84 -14.03
CA SER A 243 4.44 -8.28 -15.24
C SER A 243 5.32 -8.56 -16.47
N SER A 244 4.76 -8.43 -17.65
CA SER A 244 5.52 -8.61 -18.89
C SER A 244 6.71 -7.63 -18.99
N GLY A 245 6.55 -6.40 -18.48
CA GLY A 245 7.60 -5.40 -18.47
C GLY A 245 8.76 -5.79 -17.55
N VAL A 246 8.46 -6.15 -16.30
CA VAL A 246 9.48 -6.59 -15.34
C VAL A 246 10.14 -7.88 -15.80
N ARG A 247 9.38 -8.84 -16.37
CA ARG A 247 9.92 -10.10 -16.89
C ARG A 247 11.00 -9.82 -17.94
N ARG A 248 10.74 -8.96 -18.94
CA ARG A 248 11.72 -8.59 -19.94
C ARG A 248 12.98 -7.98 -19.32
N LEU A 249 12.81 -7.05 -18.37
CA LEU A 249 13.93 -6.42 -17.69
C LEU A 249 14.82 -7.42 -16.94
N VAL A 250 14.22 -8.40 -16.28
CA VAL A 250 14.95 -9.46 -15.56
C VAL A 250 15.60 -10.46 -16.52
N ASP A 251 14.95 -10.78 -17.65
CA ASP A 251 15.50 -11.68 -18.66
C ASP A 251 16.73 -11.04 -19.37
N GLU A 252 16.77 -9.71 -19.48
CA GLU A 252 17.93 -8.97 -20.00
C GLU A 252 19.10 -8.94 -19.01
N ASP A 253 18.79 -8.89 -17.70
CA ASP A 253 19.76 -8.75 -16.63
C ASP A 253 19.24 -9.40 -15.35
N CYS A 254 19.78 -10.58 -15.04
CA CYS A 254 19.31 -11.38 -13.89
C CYS A 254 19.65 -10.74 -12.53
N ASP A 255 20.59 -9.79 -12.44
CA ASP A 255 20.90 -9.10 -11.18
C ASP A 255 19.72 -8.19 -10.76
N ARG A 256 18.82 -7.87 -11.66
CA ARG A 256 17.59 -7.13 -11.37
C ARG A 256 16.59 -7.88 -10.48
N TRP A 257 16.77 -9.19 -10.28
CA TRP A 257 15.97 -9.94 -9.30
C TRP A 257 16.12 -9.39 -7.87
N GLU A 258 17.28 -8.92 -7.48
CA GLU A 258 17.44 -8.26 -6.18
C GLU A 258 16.46 -7.08 -6.06
N LYS A 259 16.40 -6.24 -7.08
CA LYS A 259 15.50 -5.08 -7.13
C LYS A 259 14.01 -5.48 -7.11
N VAL A 260 13.63 -6.60 -7.74
CA VAL A 260 12.27 -7.15 -7.66
C VAL A 260 11.91 -7.52 -6.22
N LEU A 261 12.83 -8.17 -5.52
CA LEU A 261 12.57 -8.79 -4.21
C LEU A 261 12.65 -7.82 -3.05
N THR A 262 13.49 -6.78 -3.18
CA THR A 262 13.83 -5.84 -2.11
C THR A 262 13.31 -4.43 -2.35
N GLY A 263 12.79 -4.17 -3.54
CA GLY A 263 12.20 -2.88 -3.87
C GLY A 263 10.77 -2.75 -3.35
N GLY A 264 10.43 -1.57 -2.86
CA GLY A 264 9.13 -1.28 -2.25
C GLY A 264 8.10 -0.68 -3.22
N ASP A 265 7.05 -0.16 -2.66
CA ASP A 265 5.93 0.57 -3.31
C ASP A 265 4.96 -0.30 -4.14
N ASP A 266 5.03 -1.64 -4.09
CA ASP A 266 4.11 -2.50 -4.87
C ASP A 266 2.68 -2.48 -4.33
N TYR A 267 2.49 -2.38 -3.01
CA TYR A 267 1.19 -2.37 -2.33
C TYR A 267 0.28 -3.53 -2.77
N GLU A 268 0.91 -4.67 -3.05
CA GLU A 268 0.26 -5.98 -3.12
C GLU A 268 0.20 -6.59 -1.71
N ILE A 269 -0.46 -7.75 -1.56
CA ILE A 269 -0.51 -8.45 -0.28
C ILE A 269 0.26 -9.76 -0.37
N VAL A 270 1.22 -9.95 0.55
CA VAL A 270 1.80 -11.26 0.86
C VAL A 270 1.06 -11.87 2.05
N PHE A 271 0.63 -13.12 1.92
CA PHE A 271 -0.10 -13.79 2.99
C PHE A 271 0.14 -15.30 3.01
N THR A 272 -0.18 -15.93 4.13
CA THR A 272 -0.08 -17.37 4.30
C THR A 272 -1.46 -17.99 4.45
N ALA A 273 -1.66 -19.19 3.91
CA ALA A 273 -2.91 -19.91 4.03
C ALA A 273 -2.67 -21.43 3.98
N ARG A 274 -3.55 -22.19 4.64
CA ARG A 274 -3.50 -23.67 4.67
C ARG A 274 -4.14 -24.30 3.43
N ASN A 275 -5.16 -23.67 2.90
CA ASN A 275 -6.02 -24.25 1.86
C ASN A 275 -5.89 -23.48 0.53
N GLN A 276 -5.17 -24.10 -0.42
CA GLN A 276 -4.96 -23.50 -1.74
C GLN A 276 -6.25 -23.39 -2.57
N SER A 277 -7.21 -24.31 -2.42
CA SER A 277 -8.45 -24.23 -3.17
C SER A 277 -9.31 -23.04 -2.74
N CYS A 278 -9.36 -22.73 -1.45
CA CYS A 278 -10.06 -21.54 -0.96
C CYS A 278 -9.45 -20.25 -1.53
N VAL A 279 -8.11 -20.18 -1.63
CA VAL A 279 -7.42 -19.03 -2.23
C VAL A 279 -7.70 -18.93 -3.74
N ALA A 280 -7.76 -20.06 -4.45
CA ALA A 280 -8.12 -20.07 -5.87
C ALA A 280 -9.55 -19.55 -6.10
N ASP A 281 -10.51 -19.95 -5.29
CA ASP A 281 -11.89 -19.44 -5.35
C ASP A 281 -11.95 -17.92 -5.12
N ILE A 282 -11.15 -17.39 -4.20
CA ILE A 282 -11.01 -15.94 -3.96
C ILE A 282 -10.41 -15.23 -5.19
N SER A 283 -9.35 -15.80 -5.77
CA SER A 283 -8.71 -15.27 -6.98
C SER A 283 -9.71 -15.15 -8.14
N ASP A 284 -10.46 -16.21 -8.40
CA ASP A 284 -11.48 -16.25 -9.46
C ASP A 284 -12.61 -15.24 -9.19
N LYS A 285 -13.14 -15.21 -7.96
CA LYS A 285 -14.21 -14.29 -7.55
C LYS A 285 -13.81 -12.81 -7.72
N LEU A 286 -12.55 -12.50 -7.43
CA LEU A 286 -12.05 -11.12 -7.50
C LEU A 286 -11.49 -10.75 -8.87
N ASN A 287 -11.31 -11.73 -9.75
CA ASN A 287 -10.55 -11.57 -11.00
C ASN A 287 -9.18 -10.92 -10.73
N LEU A 288 -8.51 -11.38 -9.68
CA LEU A 288 -7.20 -10.91 -9.23
C LEU A 288 -6.26 -12.11 -9.17
N PRO A 289 -5.16 -12.14 -9.94
CA PRO A 289 -4.17 -13.18 -9.81
C PRO A 289 -3.63 -13.28 -8.39
N ILE A 290 -3.64 -14.49 -7.81
CA ILE A 290 -3.02 -14.79 -6.52
C ILE A 290 -2.13 -16.03 -6.73
N THR A 291 -0.84 -15.84 -6.53
CA THR A 291 0.17 -16.82 -6.91
C THR A 291 0.81 -17.45 -5.68
N PRO A 292 0.86 -18.80 -5.56
CA PRO A 292 1.64 -19.48 -4.53
C PRO A 292 3.13 -19.37 -4.86
N ILE A 293 3.91 -18.78 -3.97
CA ILE A 293 5.35 -18.52 -4.18
C ILE A 293 6.26 -19.38 -3.32
N GLY A 294 5.73 -20.04 -2.27
CA GLY A 294 6.55 -20.79 -1.34
C GLY A 294 5.77 -21.40 -0.19
N ARG A 295 6.48 -21.72 0.88
CA ARG A 295 5.92 -22.35 2.09
C ARG A 295 6.59 -21.84 3.35
N ILE A 296 5.84 -21.86 4.45
CA ILE A 296 6.37 -21.66 5.80
C ILE A 296 7.09 -22.91 6.25
N VAL A 297 8.30 -22.71 6.76
CA VAL A 297 9.23 -23.77 7.21
C VAL A 297 9.71 -23.51 8.65
N SER A 298 10.40 -24.49 9.23
CA SER A 298 11.10 -24.28 10.50
C SER A 298 12.31 -23.34 10.32
N GLY A 299 12.65 -22.58 11.34
CA GLY A 299 13.75 -21.61 11.29
C GLY A 299 13.26 -20.19 11.49
N THR A 300 14.06 -19.22 11.12
CA THR A 300 13.75 -17.77 11.28
C THR A 300 14.11 -16.96 10.04
N ALA A 301 14.72 -17.60 9.01
CA ALA A 301 15.14 -16.93 7.80
C ALA A 301 14.07 -17.02 6.71
N VAL A 302 14.14 -16.07 5.77
CA VAL A 302 13.46 -16.15 4.48
C VAL A 302 14.49 -16.62 3.46
N ASP A 303 14.39 -17.89 3.08
CA ASP A 303 15.29 -18.52 2.11
C ASP A 303 14.67 -18.50 0.71
N ILE A 304 15.49 -18.30 -0.32
CA ILE A 304 15.06 -18.26 -1.71
C ILE A 304 15.78 -19.35 -2.48
N LEU A 305 15.02 -20.14 -3.22
CA LEU A 305 15.53 -21.15 -4.13
C LEU A 305 15.38 -20.72 -5.59
N ASN A 306 16.44 -20.90 -6.36
CA ASN A 306 16.37 -20.84 -7.83
C ASN A 306 15.82 -22.16 -8.40
N SER A 307 15.57 -22.22 -9.71
CA SER A 307 15.05 -23.42 -10.43
C SER A 307 15.88 -24.69 -10.26
N ARG A 308 17.14 -24.56 -9.89
CA ARG A 308 18.05 -25.71 -9.67
C ARG A 308 18.09 -26.12 -8.20
N GLY A 309 17.26 -25.50 -7.33
CA GLY A 309 17.26 -25.75 -5.89
C GLY A 309 18.45 -25.15 -5.13
N GLY A 310 19.24 -24.28 -5.77
CA GLY A 310 20.31 -23.55 -5.14
C GLY A 310 19.78 -22.39 -4.32
N ALA A 311 20.29 -22.22 -3.09
CA ALA A 311 19.95 -21.07 -2.26
C ALA A 311 20.53 -19.79 -2.87
N MET A 312 19.76 -18.73 -2.83
CA MET A 312 20.18 -17.38 -3.22
C MET A 312 20.19 -16.48 -1.98
N THR A 313 21.17 -15.59 -1.92
CA THR A 313 21.29 -14.58 -0.87
C THR A 313 21.34 -13.21 -1.53
N PHE A 314 20.65 -12.23 -0.93
CA PHE A 314 20.65 -10.84 -1.37
C PHE A 314 21.22 -9.96 -0.26
N GLU A 315 21.89 -8.86 -0.65
CA GLU A 315 22.54 -7.97 0.32
C GLU A 315 21.53 -7.14 1.11
N ALA A 316 20.43 -6.75 0.49
CA ALA A 316 19.36 -5.99 1.12
C ALA A 316 18.14 -6.89 1.38
N ALA A 317 17.47 -6.69 2.52
CA ALA A 317 16.19 -7.34 2.80
C ALA A 317 14.97 -6.50 2.32
N GLY A 318 15.13 -5.18 2.16
CA GLY A 318 14.10 -4.25 1.74
C GLY A 318 14.54 -2.79 1.86
N TYR A 319 13.63 -1.86 1.58
CA TYR A 319 13.87 -0.42 1.73
C TYR A 319 14.04 -0.06 3.22
N LYS A 320 14.94 0.87 3.51
CA LYS A 320 15.16 1.39 4.86
C LYS A 320 15.17 2.91 4.83
N HIS A 321 14.35 3.52 5.65
CA HIS A 321 14.48 4.94 5.98
C HIS A 321 15.76 5.12 6.82
N CYS A 322 16.68 5.99 6.36
CA CYS A 322 17.92 6.31 7.08
C CYS A 322 17.67 7.21 8.28
#